data_b752e1d50dbc5df55a10d63dc7f0952a
#
_entry.id   b752e1d50dbc5df55a10d63dc7f0952a
#
_cell.length_a   1.000
_cell.length_b   1.000
_cell.length_c   1.000
_cell.angle_alpha   90.00
_cell.angle_beta   90.00
_cell.angle_gamma   90.00
#
_symmetry.space_group_name_H-M   'P 1'
#
loop_
_entity.id
_entity.type
_entity.pdbx_description
1 polymer ?
#
loop_
_entity_poly.entity_id
_entity_poly.type
_entity_poly.pdbx_seq_one_letter_code
_entity_poly.pdbx_strand_id
1 'polypeptide(L)'
;MKTLFLTAILSCSLLVSKAQNLSTMENNQQDSLAITRVLEDHYFKGIYEGDINILKPIYYPGTLVLGDIKGQPYAKTLEEYLDGVKNRQSVKDSGKPFKGTIISINIINSIAVARVHVKMYDFNYDEFLSFHKIDNQWFIVNKMLTDVGE
;
A
#
# COMPACT_ATOMS: atom_id res chain seq x y z
N MET A 1 -33.28 -48.34 1.14
CA MET A 1 -32.97 -47.33 0.13
C MET A 1 -32.94 -45.88 0.68
N LYS A 2 -32.70 -45.62 1.97
CA LYS A 2 -32.66 -44.26 2.54
C LYS A 2 -31.26 -43.75 2.93
N THR A 3 -30.25 -44.58 2.81
CA THR A 3 -28.86 -44.24 3.25
C THR A 3 -27.92 -43.75 2.13
N LEU A 4 -28.30 -43.85 0.86
CA LEU A 4 -27.47 -43.39 -0.25
C LEU A 4 -27.56 -41.88 -0.58
N PHE A 5 -28.61 -41.17 -0.12
CA PHE A 5 -28.80 -39.76 -0.42
C PHE A 5 -28.01 -38.83 0.53
N LEU A 6 -27.62 -39.29 1.71
CA LEU A 6 -26.92 -38.43 2.69
C LEU A 6 -25.46 -38.24 2.40
N THR A 7 -24.80 -39.18 1.72
CA THR A 7 -23.37 -39.13 1.40
C THR A 7 -23.04 -38.23 0.20
N ALA A 8 -23.98 -38.06 -0.73
CA ALA A 8 -23.79 -37.20 -1.89
C ALA A 8 -23.83 -35.67 -1.55
N ILE A 9 -24.62 -35.28 -0.53
CA ILE A 9 -24.74 -33.88 -0.11
C ILE A 9 -23.49 -33.44 0.64
N LEU A 10 -22.86 -34.31 1.43
CA LEU A 10 -21.67 -33.99 2.21
C LEU A 10 -20.42 -33.81 1.33
N SER A 11 -20.29 -34.57 0.24
CA SER A 11 -19.15 -34.44 -0.68
C SER A 11 -19.23 -33.17 -1.54
N CYS A 12 -20.42 -32.70 -1.88
CA CYS A 12 -20.61 -31.46 -2.66
C CYS A 12 -20.26 -30.22 -1.83
N SER A 13 -20.55 -30.17 -0.55
CA SER A 13 -20.23 -29.05 0.33
C SER A 13 -18.73 -28.86 0.55
N LEU A 14 -17.95 -29.95 0.60
CA LEU A 14 -16.49 -29.90 0.73
C LEU A 14 -15.79 -29.38 -0.55
N LEU A 15 -16.34 -29.69 -1.71
CA LEU A 15 -15.80 -29.21 -3.00
C LEU A 15 -16.05 -27.71 -3.20
N VAL A 16 -17.23 -27.21 -2.82
CA VAL A 16 -17.56 -25.80 -2.89
C VAL A 16 -16.68 -24.97 -1.93
N SER A 17 -16.45 -25.44 -0.71
CA SER A 17 -15.57 -24.75 0.26
C SER A 17 -14.12 -24.67 -0.21
N LYS A 18 -13.59 -25.73 -0.86
CA LYS A 18 -12.23 -25.70 -1.43
C LYS A 18 -12.13 -24.75 -2.61
N ALA A 19 -13.12 -24.71 -3.48
CA ALA A 19 -13.13 -23.79 -4.63
C ALA A 19 -13.19 -22.32 -4.20
N GLN A 20 -13.99 -21.99 -3.19
CA GLN A 20 -14.05 -20.65 -2.62
C GLN A 20 -12.73 -20.22 -1.97
N ASN A 21 -12.07 -21.10 -1.23
CA ASN A 21 -10.77 -20.81 -0.62
C ASN A 21 -9.68 -20.57 -1.69
N LEU A 22 -9.66 -21.35 -2.76
CA LEU A 22 -8.72 -21.19 -3.86
C LEU A 22 -8.93 -19.83 -4.57
N SER A 23 -10.16 -19.47 -4.89
CA SER A 23 -10.46 -18.19 -5.56
C SER A 23 -10.12 -16.98 -4.68
N THR A 24 -10.33 -17.07 -3.37
CA THR A 24 -9.95 -16.01 -2.42
C THR A 24 -8.44 -15.86 -2.33
N MET A 25 -7.70 -16.96 -2.30
CA MET A 25 -6.22 -16.93 -2.29
C MET A 25 -5.65 -16.34 -3.58
N GLU A 26 -6.18 -16.71 -4.74
CA GLU A 26 -5.78 -16.17 -6.04
C GLU A 26 -6.07 -14.66 -6.13
N ASN A 27 -7.24 -14.21 -5.68
CA ASN A 27 -7.59 -12.79 -5.64
C ASN A 27 -6.64 -12.01 -4.72
N ASN A 28 -6.35 -12.52 -3.53
CA ASN A 28 -5.43 -11.86 -2.61
C ASN A 28 -4.00 -11.78 -3.17
N GLN A 29 -3.55 -12.79 -3.92
CA GLN A 29 -2.25 -12.77 -4.57
C GLN A 29 -2.20 -11.71 -5.69
N GLN A 30 -3.23 -11.61 -6.52
CA GLN A 30 -3.33 -10.60 -7.57
C GLN A 30 -3.39 -9.19 -6.97
N ASP A 31 -4.14 -8.99 -5.91
CA ASP A 31 -4.25 -7.71 -5.20
C ASP A 31 -2.93 -7.32 -4.53
N SER A 32 -2.23 -8.28 -3.93
CA SER A 32 -0.89 -8.04 -3.38
C SER A 32 0.11 -7.59 -4.46
N LEU A 33 0.10 -8.23 -5.61
CA LEU A 33 0.93 -7.82 -6.76
C LEU A 33 0.55 -6.43 -7.29
N ALA A 34 -0.75 -6.10 -7.32
CA ALA A 34 -1.22 -4.78 -7.75
C ALA A 34 -0.75 -3.68 -6.78
N ILE A 35 -0.88 -3.90 -5.46
CA ILE A 35 -0.38 -2.95 -4.44
C ILE A 35 1.14 -2.83 -4.51
N THR A 36 1.87 -3.94 -4.71
CA THR A 36 3.33 -3.92 -4.89
C THR A 36 3.73 -3.01 -6.05
N ARG A 37 3.05 -3.10 -7.20
CA ARG A 37 3.31 -2.20 -8.35
C ARG A 37 3.00 -0.74 -8.03
N VAL A 38 1.91 -0.45 -7.32
CA VAL A 38 1.61 0.92 -6.86
C VAL A 38 2.76 1.45 -6.00
N LEU A 39 3.32 0.62 -5.12
CA LEU A 39 4.42 1.02 -4.25
C LEU A 39 5.74 1.19 -5.01
N GLU A 40 6.12 0.25 -5.86
CA GLU A 40 7.41 0.25 -6.54
C GLU A 40 7.44 1.23 -7.72
N ASP A 41 6.45 1.13 -8.64
CA ASP A 41 6.45 1.87 -9.90
C ASP A 41 5.99 3.33 -9.75
N HIS A 42 5.24 3.63 -8.68
CA HIS A 42 4.70 4.98 -8.46
C HIS A 42 5.17 5.60 -7.15
N TYR A 43 4.94 4.95 -6.01
CA TYR A 43 5.22 5.56 -4.71
C TYR A 43 6.71 5.82 -4.49
N PHE A 44 7.53 4.77 -4.49
CA PHE A 44 8.98 4.92 -4.29
C PHE A 44 9.64 5.69 -5.42
N LYS A 45 9.27 5.40 -6.66
CA LYS A 45 9.80 6.11 -7.83
C LYS A 45 9.46 7.59 -7.79
N GLY A 46 8.21 7.94 -7.52
CA GLY A 46 7.77 9.34 -7.48
C GLY A 46 8.43 10.13 -6.35
N ILE A 47 8.64 9.52 -5.18
CA ILE A 47 9.40 10.13 -4.08
C ILE A 47 10.88 10.33 -4.47
N TYR A 48 11.51 9.32 -5.06
CA TYR A 48 12.90 9.39 -5.49
C TYR A 48 13.14 10.47 -6.53
N GLU A 49 12.30 10.52 -7.55
CA GLU A 49 12.41 11.49 -8.65
C GLU A 49 11.83 12.87 -8.30
N GLY A 50 11.07 13.00 -7.22
CA GLY A 50 10.36 14.24 -6.87
C GLY A 50 9.22 14.55 -7.85
N ASP A 51 8.71 13.54 -8.56
CA ASP A 51 7.71 13.71 -9.62
C ASP A 51 6.29 13.49 -9.10
N ILE A 52 5.56 14.58 -8.91
CA ILE A 52 4.17 14.56 -8.47
C ILE A 52 3.20 13.98 -9.51
N ASN A 53 3.56 13.95 -10.80
CA ASN A 53 2.71 13.33 -11.83
C ASN A 53 2.72 11.80 -11.69
N ILE A 54 3.78 11.22 -11.13
CA ILE A 54 3.86 9.80 -10.77
C ILE A 54 3.11 9.53 -9.45
N LEU A 55 3.24 10.44 -8.46
CA LEU A 55 2.65 10.26 -7.12
C LEU A 55 1.15 10.53 -7.06
N LYS A 56 0.69 11.64 -7.63
CA LYS A 56 -0.71 12.09 -7.47
C LYS A 56 -1.74 11.06 -7.89
N PRO A 57 -1.58 10.31 -9.00
CA PRO A 57 -2.58 9.35 -9.46
C PRO A 57 -2.85 8.17 -8.53
N ILE A 58 -1.93 7.83 -7.63
CA ILE A 58 -2.09 6.70 -6.70
C ILE A 58 -2.75 7.09 -5.38
N TYR A 59 -2.98 8.37 -5.15
CA TYR A 59 -3.67 8.86 -3.96
C TYR A 59 -5.13 9.15 -4.24
N TYR A 60 -5.99 8.78 -3.28
CA TYR A 60 -7.38 9.18 -3.32
C TYR A 60 -7.53 10.64 -2.88
N PRO A 61 -8.40 11.45 -3.52
CA PRO A 61 -8.66 12.83 -3.11
C PRO A 61 -9.05 12.91 -1.61
N GLY A 62 -8.46 13.86 -0.89
CA GLY A 62 -8.68 14.03 0.55
C GLY A 62 -7.83 13.15 1.45
N THR A 63 -6.86 12.40 0.90
CA THR A 63 -5.87 11.66 1.69
C THR A 63 -5.12 12.60 2.63
N LEU A 64 -4.93 12.15 3.89
CA LEU A 64 -4.11 12.83 4.88
C LEU A 64 -2.76 12.13 5.05
N VAL A 65 -1.72 12.92 5.28
CA VAL A 65 -0.38 12.44 5.64
C VAL A 65 -0.09 12.90 7.08
N LEU A 66 -0.02 11.94 7.99
CA LEU A 66 0.06 12.17 9.43
C LEU A 66 1.27 11.46 10.03
N GLY A 67 1.73 11.93 11.17
CA GLY A 67 2.78 11.25 11.93
C GLY A 67 3.70 12.20 12.67
N ASP A 68 4.99 11.87 12.70
CA ASP A 68 6.01 12.73 13.27
C ASP A 68 7.33 12.64 12.49
N ILE A 69 8.12 13.71 12.57
CA ILE A 69 9.47 13.78 12.02
C ILE A 69 10.39 14.27 13.14
N LYS A 70 11.33 13.43 13.57
CA LYS A 70 12.23 13.72 14.69
C LYS A 70 11.46 14.14 15.95
N GLY A 71 10.36 13.43 16.23
CA GLY A 71 9.50 13.68 17.39
C GLY A 71 8.62 14.93 17.29
N GLN A 72 8.60 15.65 16.15
CA GLN A 72 7.72 16.78 15.93
C GLN A 72 6.48 16.34 15.13
N PRO A 73 5.26 16.69 15.57
CA PRO A 73 4.05 16.35 14.86
C PRO A 73 4.08 16.80 13.40
N TYR A 74 3.67 15.90 12.51
CA TYR A 74 3.55 16.15 11.08
C TYR A 74 2.13 15.84 10.63
N ALA A 75 1.45 16.84 10.07
CA ALA A 75 0.09 16.73 9.56
C ALA A 75 -0.04 17.57 8.29
N LYS A 76 -0.38 16.92 7.18
CA LYS A 76 -0.51 17.54 5.86
C LYS A 76 -1.72 17.00 5.13
N THR A 77 -2.39 17.87 4.38
CA THR A 77 -3.27 17.44 3.29
C THR A 77 -2.44 16.82 2.17
N LEU A 78 -3.09 16.11 1.26
CA LEU A 78 -2.43 15.57 0.06
C LEU A 78 -1.77 16.67 -0.76
N GLU A 79 -2.46 17.79 -0.96
CA GLU A 79 -1.96 18.93 -1.73
C GLU A 79 -0.69 19.53 -1.10
N GLU A 80 -0.70 19.76 0.21
CA GLU A 80 0.48 20.27 0.93
C GLU A 80 1.65 19.26 0.89
N TYR A 81 1.36 17.97 0.95
CA TYR A 81 2.38 16.92 0.83
C TYR A 81 3.01 16.91 -0.56
N LEU A 82 2.18 16.93 -1.62
CA LEU A 82 2.64 16.95 -3.01
C LEU A 82 3.41 18.23 -3.34
N ASP A 83 2.97 19.38 -2.84
CA ASP A 83 3.70 20.65 -2.97
C ASP A 83 5.08 20.56 -2.29
N GLY A 84 5.15 19.95 -1.11
CA GLY A 84 6.42 19.69 -0.43
C GLY A 84 7.36 18.79 -1.26
N VAL A 85 6.82 17.76 -1.92
CA VAL A 85 7.61 16.90 -2.82
C VAL A 85 8.09 17.65 -4.04
N LYS A 86 7.23 18.44 -4.67
CA LYS A 86 7.52 19.21 -5.88
C LYS A 86 8.59 20.30 -5.67
N ASN A 87 8.53 20.97 -4.51
CA ASN A 87 9.36 22.16 -4.28
C ASN A 87 10.70 21.88 -3.60
N ARG A 88 10.95 20.65 -3.14
CA ARG A 88 12.26 20.24 -2.62
C ARG A 88 13.15 19.71 -3.74
N GLN A 89 14.47 19.80 -3.56
CA GLN A 89 15.42 19.06 -4.41
C GLN A 89 15.07 17.56 -4.33
N SER A 90 14.93 16.89 -5.47
CA SER A 90 14.64 15.45 -5.47
C SER A 90 15.77 14.65 -4.82
N VAL A 91 15.47 13.47 -4.31
CA VAL A 91 16.53 12.59 -3.77
C VAL A 91 17.51 12.23 -4.87
N LYS A 92 17.00 11.98 -6.09
CA LYS A 92 17.79 11.70 -7.29
C LYS A 92 18.82 12.81 -7.59
N ASP A 93 18.38 14.06 -7.61
CA ASP A 93 19.25 15.20 -7.94
C ASP A 93 20.16 15.58 -6.78
N SER A 94 19.81 15.24 -5.54
CA SER A 94 20.64 15.47 -4.37
C SER A 94 21.84 14.54 -4.28
N GLY A 95 21.83 13.41 -4.99
CA GLY A 95 22.82 12.33 -4.85
C GLY A 95 22.81 11.61 -3.50
N LYS A 96 21.84 11.91 -2.63
CA LYS A 96 21.69 11.27 -1.32
C LYS A 96 21.12 9.85 -1.44
N PRO A 97 21.36 8.99 -0.45
CA PRO A 97 20.82 7.63 -0.46
C PRO A 97 19.29 7.61 -0.55
N PHE A 98 18.78 6.62 -1.30
CA PHE A 98 17.37 6.27 -1.32
C PHE A 98 17.19 4.76 -1.32
N LYS A 99 16.27 4.27 -0.49
CA LYS A 99 15.83 2.88 -0.52
C LYS A 99 14.39 2.79 -0.01
N GLY A 100 13.48 2.35 -0.87
CA GLY A 100 12.14 1.90 -0.50
C GLY A 100 12.14 0.39 -0.27
N THR A 101 11.48 -0.08 0.78
CA THR A 101 11.35 -1.51 1.10
C THR A 101 9.93 -1.79 1.57
N ILE A 102 9.27 -2.75 0.95
CA ILE A 102 7.97 -3.24 1.39
C ILE A 102 8.22 -4.28 2.49
N ILE A 103 7.72 -4.03 3.71
CA ILE A 103 7.86 -4.92 4.85
C ILE A 103 6.72 -5.93 4.89
N SER A 104 5.48 -5.46 4.70
CA SER A 104 4.29 -6.32 4.67
C SER A 104 3.15 -5.65 3.91
N ILE A 105 2.25 -6.47 3.35
CA ILE A 105 0.98 -6.07 2.79
C ILE A 105 -0.08 -7.00 3.39
N ASN A 106 -1.08 -6.43 4.05
CA ASN A 106 -2.20 -7.16 4.63
C ASN A 106 -3.49 -6.71 3.96
N ILE A 107 -4.23 -7.65 3.38
CA ILE A 107 -5.42 -7.38 2.57
C ILE A 107 -6.64 -8.03 3.19
N ILE A 108 -7.72 -7.28 3.28
CA ILE A 108 -9.05 -7.77 3.67
C ILE A 108 -10.05 -7.21 2.65
N ASN A 109 -10.51 -8.05 1.72
CA ASN A 109 -11.44 -7.66 0.67
C ASN A 109 -10.93 -6.44 -0.14
N SER A 110 -11.64 -5.31 -0.03
CA SER A 110 -11.33 -4.07 -0.75
C SER A 110 -10.45 -3.09 0.03
N ILE A 111 -9.95 -3.47 1.20
CA ILE A 111 -9.05 -2.63 1.99
C ILE A 111 -7.72 -3.33 2.26
N ALA A 112 -6.66 -2.55 2.36
CA ALA A 112 -5.35 -3.09 2.72
C ALA A 112 -4.52 -2.09 3.53
N VAL A 113 -3.53 -2.62 4.24
CA VAL A 113 -2.47 -1.83 4.88
C VAL A 113 -1.13 -2.39 4.44
N ALA A 114 -0.28 -1.52 3.91
CA ALA A 114 1.14 -1.83 3.68
C ALA A 114 2.01 -1.14 4.73
N ARG A 115 2.96 -1.88 5.30
CA ARG A 115 4.08 -1.30 6.04
C ARG A 115 5.27 -1.21 5.10
N VAL A 116 5.85 -0.03 4.98
CA VAL A 116 7.04 0.21 4.17
C VAL A 116 8.10 0.92 4.98
N HIS A 117 9.36 0.70 4.63
CA HIS A 117 10.49 1.47 5.15
C HIS A 117 11.08 2.30 4.01
N VAL A 118 11.29 3.61 4.25
CA VAL A 118 11.82 4.55 3.26
C VAL A 118 13.02 5.28 3.84
N LYS A 119 14.21 4.89 3.38
CA LYS A 119 15.43 5.68 3.61
C LYS A 119 15.55 6.72 2.52
N MET A 120 15.59 8.00 2.90
CA MET A 120 15.75 9.10 1.96
C MET A 120 16.48 10.28 2.62
N TYR A 121 17.45 10.87 1.93
CA TYR A 121 18.36 11.86 2.51
C TYR A 121 19.02 11.32 3.80
N ASP A 122 18.82 12.03 4.90
CA ASP A 122 19.33 11.68 6.24
C ASP A 122 18.19 11.20 7.18
N PHE A 123 17.05 10.71 6.58
CA PHE A 123 15.88 10.21 7.31
C PHE A 123 15.67 8.73 7.07
N ASN A 124 15.12 8.07 8.09
CA ASN A 124 14.64 6.70 8.03
C ASN A 124 13.17 6.67 8.47
N TYR A 125 12.26 6.53 7.51
CA TYR A 125 10.83 6.49 7.80
C TYR A 125 10.30 5.07 7.83
N ASP A 126 9.61 4.70 8.92
CA ASP A 126 8.65 3.61 8.90
C ASP A 126 7.27 4.20 8.62
N GLU A 127 6.56 3.61 7.67
CA GLU A 127 5.30 4.15 7.18
C GLU A 127 4.23 3.07 7.12
N PHE A 128 2.98 3.44 7.46
CA PHE A 128 1.78 2.69 7.18
C PHE A 128 0.98 3.41 6.09
N LEU A 129 0.72 2.69 5.01
CA LEU A 129 -0.10 3.18 3.89
C LEU A 129 -1.40 2.37 3.89
N SER A 130 -2.53 3.05 4.12
CA SER A 130 -3.85 2.44 4.00
C SER A 130 -4.33 2.55 2.56
N PHE A 131 -4.87 1.45 2.04
CA PHE A 131 -5.37 1.35 0.67
C PHE A 131 -6.85 1.02 0.64
N HIS A 132 -7.52 1.51 -0.38
CA HIS A 132 -8.88 1.10 -0.74
C HIS A 132 -8.94 0.77 -2.25
N LYS A 133 -9.56 -0.35 -2.58
CA LYS A 133 -9.81 -0.78 -3.96
C LYS A 133 -11.12 -0.19 -4.45
N ILE A 134 -11.04 0.73 -5.39
CA ILE A 134 -12.18 1.43 -6.01
C ILE A 134 -12.10 1.19 -7.51
N ASP A 135 -13.18 0.73 -8.13
CA ASP A 135 -13.24 0.44 -9.56
C ASP A 135 -12.06 -0.43 -10.04
N ASN A 136 -11.74 -1.48 -9.28
CA ASN A 136 -10.62 -2.40 -9.52
C ASN A 136 -9.20 -1.78 -9.45
N GLN A 137 -9.06 -0.57 -8.93
CA GLN A 137 -7.77 0.09 -8.72
C GLN A 137 -7.50 0.33 -7.24
N TRP A 138 -6.26 0.14 -6.81
CA TRP A 138 -5.84 0.40 -5.44
C TRP A 138 -5.33 1.82 -5.28
N PHE A 139 -5.96 2.58 -4.37
CA PHE A 139 -5.57 3.96 -4.03
C PHE A 139 -5.09 4.03 -2.59
N ILE A 140 -4.07 4.84 -2.35
CA ILE A 140 -3.68 5.23 -0.99
C ILE A 140 -4.72 6.22 -0.47
N VAL A 141 -5.37 5.88 0.65
CA VAL A 141 -6.40 6.71 1.30
C VAL A 141 -5.93 7.35 2.60
N ASN A 142 -4.80 6.90 3.15
CA ASN A 142 -4.12 7.49 4.29
C ASN A 142 -2.65 7.10 4.29
N LYS A 143 -1.78 7.98 4.74
CA LYS A 143 -0.37 7.73 4.99
C LYS A 143 -0.04 8.15 6.41
N MET A 144 0.56 7.23 7.17
CA MET A 144 1.18 7.54 8.46
C MET A 144 2.68 7.28 8.37
N LEU A 145 3.48 8.16 8.98
CA LEU A 145 4.93 8.03 8.97
C LEU A 145 5.53 8.44 10.33
N THR A 146 6.65 7.82 10.66
CA THR A 146 7.51 8.26 11.75
C THR A 146 8.98 8.10 11.36
N ASP A 147 9.82 9.04 11.77
CA ASP A 147 11.27 8.93 11.60
C ASP A 147 11.82 8.07 12.75
N VAL A 148 12.38 6.91 12.42
CA VAL A 148 12.91 5.94 13.39
C VAL A 148 14.40 6.18 13.71
N GLY A 149 15.01 7.20 13.12
CA GLY A 149 16.42 7.51 13.30
C GLY A 149 17.36 6.51 12.62
N GLU A 150 18.64 6.53 12.97
CA GLU A 150 19.66 5.57 12.50
C GLU A 150 19.63 4.27 13.30
#